data_e88ff26f44a6581ed053dabacc3e94a6
#
_entry.id   e88ff26f44a6581ed053dabacc3e94a6
#
_cell.length_a   1.000
_cell.length_b   1.000
_cell.length_c   1.000
_cell.angle_alpha   90.00
_cell.angle_beta   90.00
_cell.angle_gamma   90.00
#
_symmetry.space_group_name_H-M   'P 1'
#
loop_
_entity.id
_entity.type
_entity.pdbx_description
1 polymer ?
#
loop_
_entity_poly.entity_id
_entity_poly.type
_entity_poly.pdbx_seq_one_letter_code
_entity_poly.pdbx_strand_id
1 'polypeptide(L)'
;MEFTSQALSRLSNTRRLPGLDLGDGFLLPDYQGGSILNLPSSFCHWLELPGLGAAPLRDELLAPFQDVQRVILVLVDALALHRLQRWMADGCAPVWHTLAEGGLLAPLTSIVPSTTSAALTSLWTGRSPAEHGIAGYELWLKEYGMVANMILHAPISFRNDSGSLSKAGFKPEAYLSMPTLGVHLAAHGVHSYALQHHSIIKSGLSQMFFQGVDVRGFNSYADLWINLRHLVEKRPGERQYIWVYTGEVDHFGHFYGPDDERTAAEFAHFSASFEQLFLNRLSPEARRGTLLVLTADHGQVATTPDLKYNLRSHPELAARLH
;
A
#
# COMPACT_ATOMS: atom_id res chain seq x y z
N MET A 1 -0.80 -5.77 22.60
CA MET A 1 -0.33 -7.13 22.21
C MET A 1 -1.42 -8.18 22.27
N GLU A 2 -2.25 -8.22 23.29
CA GLU A 2 -3.38 -9.18 23.39
C GLU A 2 -4.39 -9.05 22.23
N PHE A 3 -4.81 -7.83 21.90
CA PHE A 3 -5.69 -7.54 20.76
C PHE A 3 -5.13 -8.08 19.43
N THR A 4 -3.86 -7.82 19.17
CA THR A 4 -3.17 -8.27 17.93
C THR A 4 -3.17 -9.79 17.83
N SER A 5 -2.88 -10.50 18.92
CA SER A 5 -2.85 -11.97 18.96
C SER A 5 -4.24 -12.57 18.74
N GLN A 6 -5.27 -12.01 19.36
CA GLN A 6 -6.66 -12.44 19.17
C GLN A 6 -7.14 -12.20 17.72
N ALA A 7 -6.80 -11.04 17.14
CA ALA A 7 -7.14 -10.70 15.79
C ALA A 7 -6.41 -11.60 14.75
N LEU A 8 -5.13 -11.92 14.98
CA LEU A 8 -4.37 -12.90 14.19
C LEU A 8 -5.01 -14.29 14.23
N SER A 9 -5.38 -14.75 15.42
CA SER A 9 -6.06 -16.04 15.59
C SER A 9 -7.39 -16.09 14.81
N ARG A 10 -8.15 -15.00 14.84
CA ARG A 10 -9.38 -14.90 14.02
C ARG A 10 -9.07 -15.00 12.52
N LEU A 11 -8.09 -14.26 12.00
CA LEU A 11 -7.71 -14.32 10.58
C LEU A 11 -7.25 -15.71 10.17
N SER A 12 -6.48 -16.41 11.01
CA SER A 12 -5.98 -17.75 10.73
C SER A 12 -7.10 -18.81 10.72
N ASN A 13 -8.17 -18.59 11.47
CA ASN A 13 -9.29 -19.52 11.59
C ASN A 13 -10.45 -19.23 10.61
N THR A 14 -10.41 -18.09 9.93
CA THR A 14 -11.50 -17.66 9.05
C THR A 14 -11.30 -18.11 7.62
N ARG A 15 -12.19 -18.97 7.16
CA ARG A 15 -12.50 -19.31 5.78
C ARG A 15 -11.58 -20.33 5.10
N ARG A 16 -12.08 -21.53 5.06
CA ARG A 16 -11.76 -22.46 3.97
C ARG A 16 -12.76 -22.22 2.84
N LEU A 17 -12.27 -22.06 1.62
CA LEU A 17 -13.15 -22.06 0.45
C LEU A 17 -13.67 -23.49 0.26
N PRO A 18 -15.00 -23.69 0.11
CA PRO A 18 -15.54 -25.03 -0.11
C PRO A 18 -14.90 -25.69 -1.32
N GLY A 19 -14.33 -26.88 -1.13
CA GLY A 19 -13.70 -27.66 -2.20
C GLY A 19 -12.28 -27.24 -2.61
N LEU A 20 -11.67 -26.26 -1.91
CA LEU A 20 -10.29 -25.82 -2.16
C LEU A 20 -9.46 -25.91 -0.89
N ASP A 21 -8.50 -26.82 -0.86
CA ASP A 21 -7.49 -26.90 0.19
C ASP A 21 -6.19 -26.28 -0.32
N LEU A 22 -5.84 -25.12 0.25
CA LEU A 22 -4.61 -24.40 -0.07
C LEU A 22 -3.46 -24.72 0.89
N GLY A 23 -3.70 -25.59 1.89
CA GLY A 23 -2.75 -25.91 2.93
C GLY A 23 -2.74 -24.88 4.10
N ASP A 24 -2.08 -25.25 5.20
CA ASP A 24 -2.14 -24.51 6.48
C ASP A 24 -1.42 -23.15 6.46
N GLY A 25 -0.62 -22.85 5.45
CA GLY A 25 0.11 -21.59 5.34
C GLY A 25 -0.63 -20.45 4.62
N PHE A 26 -1.82 -20.72 4.08
CA PHE A 26 -2.56 -19.73 3.29
C PHE A 26 -3.60 -18.99 4.12
N LEU A 27 -3.56 -17.65 4.02
CA LEU A 27 -4.58 -16.76 4.55
C LEU A 27 -5.43 -16.23 3.40
N LEU A 28 -6.76 -16.37 3.53
CA LEU A 28 -7.69 -15.73 2.60
C LEU A 28 -7.93 -14.27 3.02
N PRO A 29 -8.13 -13.36 2.05
CA PRO A 29 -8.45 -11.98 2.35
C PRO A 29 -9.72 -11.84 3.18
N ASP A 30 -9.67 -11.02 4.22
CA ASP A 30 -10.83 -10.71 5.03
C ASP A 30 -11.48 -9.39 4.60
N TYR A 31 -12.14 -9.41 3.46
CA TYR A 31 -12.82 -8.23 2.90
C TYR A 31 -14.00 -7.72 3.73
N GLN A 32 -14.35 -8.42 4.82
CA GLN A 32 -15.42 -8.04 5.75
C GLN A 32 -14.91 -7.19 6.92
N GLY A 33 -14.02 -6.23 6.62
CA GLY A 33 -13.49 -5.29 7.59
C GLY A 33 -12.14 -5.66 8.21
N GLY A 34 -11.40 -6.61 7.65
CA GLY A 34 -10.07 -7.02 8.11
C GLY A 34 -9.00 -7.00 7.00
N SER A 35 -9.20 -6.20 5.98
CA SER A 35 -8.29 -6.11 4.82
C SER A 35 -7.92 -4.66 4.51
N ILE A 36 -6.78 -4.47 3.81
CA ILE A 36 -6.43 -3.16 3.24
C ILE A 36 -7.49 -2.62 2.27
N LEU A 37 -8.31 -3.49 1.69
CA LEU A 37 -9.47 -3.12 0.86
C LEU A 37 -10.46 -2.21 1.60
N ASN A 38 -10.55 -2.34 2.92
CA ASN A 38 -11.47 -1.61 3.77
C ASN A 38 -10.94 -0.22 4.18
N LEU A 39 -9.64 0.07 3.96
CA LEU A 39 -9.01 1.32 4.36
C LEU A 39 -9.59 2.56 3.68
N PRO A 40 -9.88 2.59 2.36
CA PRO A 40 -10.45 3.79 1.73
C PRO A 40 -11.76 4.26 2.37
N SER A 41 -12.69 3.35 2.65
CA SER A 41 -13.93 3.66 3.38
C SER A 41 -13.67 4.06 4.83
N SER A 42 -12.63 3.51 5.47
CA SER A 42 -12.23 3.90 6.83
C SER A 42 -11.66 5.31 6.87
N PHE A 43 -10.89 5.72 5.87
CA PHE A 43 -10.43 7.12 5.75
C PHE A 43 -11.61 8.07 5.60
N CYS A 44 -12.59 7.69 4.77
CA CYS A 44 -13.83 8.44 4.63
C CYS A 44 -14.59 8.52 5.97
N HIS A 45 -14.72 7.41 6.70
CA HIS A 45 -15.38 7.37 8.01
C HIS A 45 -14.71 8.32 9.01
N TRP A 46 -13.37 8.27 9.16
CA TRP A 46 -12.64 9.15 10.07
C TRP A 46 -12.71 10.63 9.67
N LEU A 47 -12.87 10.92 8.39
CA LEU A 47 -13.06 12.28 7.87
C LEU A 47 -14.54 12.69 7.78
N GLU A 48 -15.46 11.89 8.33
CA GLU A 48 -16.91 12.12 8.34
C GLU A 48 -17.51 12.31 6.93
N LEU A 49 -17.14 11.40 6.02
CA LEU A 49 -17.56 11.41 4.61
C LEU A 49 -18.32 10.12 4.27
N PRO A 50 -19.13 10.14 3.21
CA PRO A 50 -19.64 8.91 2.63
C PRO A 50 -18.53 7.93 2.25
N GLY A 51 -18.71 6.63 2.50
CA GLY A 51 -17.74 5.60 2.18
C GLY A 51 -17.46 5.46 0.69
N LEU A 52 -16.30 4.91 0.34
CA LEU A 52 -15.88 4.62 -1.02
C LEU A 52 -15.62 3.11 -1.19
N GLY A 53 -16.40 2.46 -2.05
CA GLY A 53 -16.18 1.05 -2.39
C GLY A 53 -16.64 0.07 -1.32
N ALA A 54 -15.75 -0.79 -0.82
CA ALA A 54 -16.03 -1.76 0.22
C ALA A 54 -16.38 -1.10 1.56
N ALA A 55 -17.04 -1.84 2.45
CA ALA A 55 -17.30 -1.38 3.81
C ALA A 55 -16.00 -0.99 4.54
N PRO A 56 -16.04 -0.10 5.53
CA PRO A 56 -14.86 0.26 6.31
C PRO A 56 -14.33 -0.92 7.13
N LEU A 57 -13.24 -0.72 7.82
CA LEU A 57 -12.72 -1.64 8.84
C LEU A 57 -13.78 -1.90 9.92
N ARG A 58 -13.62 -2.99 10.66
CA ARG A 58 -14.51 -3.31 11.79
C ARG A 58 -14.51 -2.20 12.82
N ASP A 59 -15.63 -2.02 13.51
CA ASP A 59 -15.83 -0.98 14.52
C ASP A 59 -14.75 -0.99 15.61
N GLU A 60 -14.24 -2.16 15.99
CA GLU A 60 -13.16 -2.29 16.97
C GLU A 60 -11.84 -1.62 16.51
N LEU A 61 -11.66 -1.41 15.20
CA LEU A 61 -10.51 -0.73 14.59
C LEU A 61 -10.79 0.75 14.32
N LEU A 62 -12.06 1.12 14.19
CA LEU A 62 -12.47 2.50 13.89
C LEU A 62 -12.69 3.33 15.16
N ALA A 63 -13.39 2.75 16.13
CA ALA A 63 -13.88 3.44 17.32
C ALA A 63 -12.81 4.11 18.20
N PRO A 64 -11.54 3.61 18.27
CA PRO A 64 -10.52 4.28 19.07
C PRO A 64 -10.12 5.67 18.57
N PHE A 65 -10.43 6.02 17.32
CA PHE A 65 -9.95 7.25 16.67
C PHE A 65 -11.13 8.16 16.33
N GLN A 66 -11.25 9.26 17.08
CA GLN A 66 -12.33 10.24 16.97
C GLN A 66 -11.74 11.63 16.65
N ASP A 67 -12.58 12.55 16.22
CA ASP A 67 -12.21 13.97 15.93
C ASP A 67 -11.05 14.10 14.94
N VAL A 68 -10.99 13.19 13.94
CA VAL A 68 -9.92 13.16 12.95
C VAL A 68 -10.19 14.20 11.86
N GLN A 69 -9.27 15.14 11.71
CA GLN A 69 -9.30 16.15 10.64
C GLN A 69 -8.31 15.82 9.53
N ARG A 70 -7.27 15.06 9.86
CA ARG A 70 -6.21 14.67 8.92
C ARG A 70 -5.86 13.20 9.06
N VAL A 71 -5.85 12.51 7.94
CA VAL A 71 -5.33 11.14 7.86
C VAL A 71 -4.03 11.16 7.08
N ILE A 72 -2.97 10.65 7.68
CA ILE A 72 -1.68 10.39 7.02
C ILE A 72 -1.53 8.88 6.89
N LEU A 73 -1.65 8.36 5.67
CA LEU A 73 -1.35 6.98 5.37
C LEU A 73 0.12 6.85 4.95
N VAL A 74 0.89 6.13 5.73
CA VAL A 74 2.27 5.76 5.40
C VAL A 74 2.25 4.31 4.93
N LEU A 75 2.44 4.10 3.65
CA LEU A 75 2.51 2.80 3.02
C LEU A 75 3.97 2.45 2.74
N VAL A 76 4.42 1.38 3.39
CA VAL A 76 5.75 0.79 3.15
C VAL A 76 5.55 -0.51 2.39
N ASP A 77 5.97 -0.52 1.13
CA ASP A 77 5.80 -1.65 0.22
C ASP A 77 6.45 -2.92 0.80
N ALA A 78 5.73 -4.03 0.75
CA ALA A 78 6.11 -5.35 1.26
C ALA A 78 6.44 -5.43 2.77
N LEU A 79 6.09 -4.44 3.59
CA LEU A 79 6.28 -4.50 5.04
C LEU A 79 5.28 -5.47 5.69
N ALA A 80 5.65 -6.73 5.77
CA ALA A 80 4.83 -7.75 6.42
C ALA A 80 4.73 -7.52 7.94
N LEU A 81 3.56 -7.81 8.53
CA LEU A 81 3.32 -7.63 9.97
C LEU A 81 4.34 -8.37 10.85
N HIS A 82 4.65 -9.65 10.53
CA HIS A 82 5.62 -10.44 11.30
C HIS A 82 7.02 -9.82 11.27
N ARG A 83 7.39 -9.16 10.17
CA ARG A 83 8.67 -8.49 10.01
C ARG A 83 8.69 -7.19 10.79
N LEU A 84 7.62 -6.40 10.73
CA LEU A 84 7.47 -5.21 11.56
C LEU A 84 7.57 -5.56 13.06
N GLN A 85 6.84 -6.60 13.51
CA GLN A 85 6.89 -7.05 14.90
C GLN A 85 8.30 -7.47 15.35
N ARG A 86 9.03 -8.21 14.49
CA ARG A 86 10.42 -8.57 14.75
C ARG A 86 11.31 -7.33 14.87
N TRP A 87 11.25 -6.41 13.92
CA TRP A 87 12.08 -5.19 13.92
C TRP A 87 11.75 -4.23 15.07
N MET A 88 10.52 -4.23 15.55
CA MET A 88 10.14 -3.53 16.77
C MET A 88 10.78 -4.20 18.00
N ALA A 89 10.73 -5.52 18.09
CA ALA A 89 11.28 -6.29 19.21
C ALA A 89 12.81 -6.25 19.27
N ASP A 90 13.48 -6.28 18.12
CA ASP A 90 14.95 -6.24 18.00
C ASP A 90 15.54 -4.83 18.21
N GLY A 91 14.67 -3.81 18.40
CA GLY A 91 15.10 -2.41 18.53
C GLY A 91 15.58 -1.77 17.23
N CYS A 92 15.35 -2.41 16.09
CA CYS A 92 15.66 -1.87 14.77
C CYS A 92 14.78 -0.65 14.41
N ALA A 93 13.54 -0.64 14.90
CA ALA A 93 12.58 0.43 14.61
C ALA A 93 11.73 0.79 15.86
N PRO A 94 12.37 1.33 16.93
CA PRO A 94 11.73 1.52 18.23
C PRO A 94 10.57 2.51 18.23
N VAL A 95 10.56 3.48 17.32
CA VAL A 95 9.48 4.48 17.21
C VAL A 95 8.12 3.81 16.98
N TRP A 96 8.06 2.74 16.21
CA TRP A 96 6.80 2.03 15.95
C TRP A 96 6.32 1.24 17.17
N HIS A 97 7.24 0.75 18.00
CA HIS A 97 6.87 0.15 19.28
C HIS A 97 6.20 1.19 20.19
N THR A 98 6.82 2.35 20.36
CA THR A 98 6.27 3.45 21.15
C THR A 98 4.91 3.92 20.63
N LEU A 99 4.75 4.05 19.31
CA LEU A 99 3.48 4.43 18.72
C LEU A 99 2.40 3.36 18.88
N ALA A 100 2.77 2.07 18.83
CA ALA A 100 1.84 0.98 19.05
C ALA A 100 1.36 0.87 20.51
N GLU A 101 2.17 1.29 21.49
CA GLU A 101 1.76 1.35 22.90
C GLU A 101 0.69 2.43 23.14
N GLY A 102 0.80 3.56 22.46
CA GLY A 102 -0.16 4.67 22.54
C GLY A 102 -1.29 4.62 21.51
N GLY A 103 -1.24 3.66 20.60
CA GLY A 103 -2.16 3.51 19.48
C GLY A 103 -2.75 2.11 19.37
N LEU A 104 -2.84 1.61 18.14
CA LEU A 104 -3.40 0.29 17.84
C LEU A 104 -2.53 -0.44 16.81
N LEU A 105 -2.02 -1.61 17.17
CA LEU A 105 -1.39 -2.55 16.23
C LEU A 105 -2.39 -3.65 15.88
N ALA A 106 -2.87 -3.65 14.64
CA ALA A 106 -3.86 -4.60 14.16
C ALA A 106 -3.38 -5.35 12.90
N PRO A 107 -3.59 -6.67 12.80
CA PRO A 107 -3.34 -7.40 11.59
C PRO A 107 -4.42 -7.09 10.55
N LEU A 108 -4.00 -6.84 9.31
CA LEU A 108 -4.88 -6.77 8.14
C LEU A 108 -4.38 -7.77 7.10
N THR A 109 -5.30 -8.33 6.34
CA THR A 109 -4.95 -9.08 5.13
C THR A 109 -4.74 -8.13 3.97
N SER A 110 -3.84 -8.49 3.05
CA SER A 110 -3.81 -7.89 1.72
C SER A 110 -5.00 -8.34 0.88
N ILE A 111 -5.03 -7.91 -0.37
CA ILE A 111 -5.97 -8.37 -1.40
C ILE A 111 -5.40 -9.61 -2.12
N VAL A 112 -6.19 -10.23 -2.98
CA VAL A 112 -5.74 -11.33 -3.86
C VAL A 112 -6.02 -10.96 -5.32
N PRO A 113 -4.96 -11.09 -6.18
CA PRO A 113 -3.56 -11.39 -5.86
C PRO A 113 -2.85 -10.23 -5.16
N SER A 114 -1.99 -10.56 -4.18
CA SER A 114 -1.27 -9.58 -3.34
C SER A 114 -0.01 -9.08 -4.05
N THR A 115 -0.16 -8.13 -4.92
CA THR A 115 0.93 -7.47 -5.68
C THR A 115 0.67 -5.98 -5.74
N THR A 116 1.74 -5.18 -5.78
CA THR A 116 1.71 -3.72 -5.68
C THR A 116 0.65 -3.07 -6.55
N SER A 117 0.62 -3.35 -7.86
CA SER A 117 -0.34 -2.73 -8.79
C SER A 117 -1.80 -2.98 -8.40
N ALA A 118 -2.14 -4.22 -8.01
CA ALA A 118 -3.49 -4.59 -7.57
C ALA A 118 -3.84 -3.98 -6.21
N ALA A 119 -2.92 -4.06 -5.26
CA ALA A 119 -3.11 -3.55 -3.90
C ALA A 119 -3.26 -2.02 -3.87
N LEU A 120 -2.38 -1.30 -4.58
CA LEU A 120 -2.49 0.16 -4.67
C LEU A 120 -3.78 0.58 -5.38
N THR A 121 -4.21 -0.15 -6.42
CA THR A 121 -5.51 0.12 -7.06
C THR A 121 -6.67 -0.07 -6.08
N SER A 122 -6.63 -1.14 -5.27
CA SER A 122 -7.64 -1.36 -4.22
C SER A 122 -7.64 -0.24 -3.17
N LEU A 123 -6.46 0.23 -2.74
CA LEU A 123 -6.32 1.34 -1.79
C LEU A 123 -6.80 2.70 -2.35
N TRP A 124 -6.77 2.88 -3.68
CA TRP A 124 -7.25 4.11 -4.31
C TRP A 124 -8.69 4.03 -4.81
N THR A 125 -9.33 2.86 -4.83
CA THR A 125 -10.70 2.70 -5.33
C THR A 125 -11.66 2.11 -4.30
N GLY A 126 -11.16 1.47 -3.25
CA GLY A 126 -11.99 0.69 -2.33
C GLY A 126 -12.63 -0.54 -3.02
N ARG A 127 -12.10 -0.98 -4.15
CA ARG A 127 -12.60 -2.12 -4.92
C ARG A 127 -11.57 -3.25 -4.95
N SER A 128 -12.07 -4.47 -5.03
CA SER A 128 -11.24 -5.66 -5.16
C SER A 128 -10.61 -5.79 -6.56
N PRO A 129 -9.53 -6.56 -6.73
CA PRO A 129 -8.94 -6.82 -8.05
C PRO A 129 -9.94 -7.37 -9.07
N ALA A 130 -10.92 -8.16 -8.64
CA ALA A 130 -11.99 -8.65 -9.51
C ALA A 130 -12.94 -7.54 -10.00
N GLU A 131 -13.09 -6.46 -9.25
CA GLU A 131 -13.94 -5.32 -9.60
C GLU A 131 -13.21 -4.27 -10.44
N HIS A 132 -11.95 -3.93 -10.08
CA HIS A 132 -11.20 -2.88 -10.81
C HIS A 132 -10.37 -3.41 -11.98
N GLY A 133 -10.22 -4.72 -12.12
CA GLY A 133 -9.58 -5.37 -13.27
C GLY A 133 -8.04 -5.40 -13.25
N ILE A 134 -7.36 -4.80 -12.27
CA ILE A 134 -5.91 -4.89 -12.10
C ILE A 134 -5.61 -6.12 -11.23
N ALA A 135 -5.40 -7.27 -11.86
CA ALA A 135 -5.22 -8.55 -11.20
C ALA A 135 -3.77 -9.06 -11.23
N GLY A 136 -2.79 -8.20 -11.52
CA GLY A 136 -1.39 -8.59 -11.58
C GLY A 136 -0.47 -7.41 -11.84
N TYR A 137 0.83 -7.65 -11.57
CA TYR A 137 1.91 -6.72 -11.93
C TYR A 137 2.01 -6.56 -13.45
N GLU A 138 1.76 -7.65 -14.17
CA GLU A 138 1.70 -7.71 -15.63
C GLU A 138 0.33 -8.23 -16.05
N LEU A 139 -0.29 -7.57 -17.06
CA LEU A 139 -1.59 -7.96 -17.59
C LEU A 139 -1.56 -8.06 -19.11
N TRP A 140 -2.28 -9.05 -19.64
CA TRP A 140 -2.61 -9.10 -21.05
C TRP A 140 -3.68 -8.05 -21.35
N LEU A 141 -3.31 -7.01 -22.08
CA LEU A 141 -4.23 -5.97 -22.56
C LEU A 141 -4.69 -6.36 -23.96
N LYS A 142 -5.89 -6.95 -24.03
CA LYS A 142 -6.47 -7.49 -25.27
C LYS A 142 -6.61 -6.43 -26.36
N GLU A 143 -7.01 -5.22 -25.99
CA GLU A 143 -7.24 -4.09 -26.90
C GLU A 143 -5.93 -3.60 -27.56
N TYR A 144 -4.80 -3.89 -26.94
CA TYR A 144 -3.47 -3.51 -27.41
C TYR A 144 -2.67 -4.71 -27.93
N GLY A 145 -3.17 -5.94 -27.78
CA GLY A 145 -2.52 -7.18 -28.22
C GLY A 145 -1.17 -7.44 -27.56
N MET A 146 -0.99 -7.02 -26.30
CA MET A 146 0.30 -7.13 -25.61
C MET A 146 0.17 -7.38 -24.12
N VAL A 147 1.21 -7.93 -23.50
CA VAL A 147 1.38 -7.93 -22.04
C VAL A 147 2.04 -6.64 -21.62
N ALA A 148 1.46 -5.96 -20.66
CA ALA A 148 1.92 -4.69 -20.14
C ALA A 148 2.22 -4.77 -18.64
N ASN A 149 3.29 -4.07 -18.23
CA ASN A 149 3.58 -3.77 -16.85
C ASN A 149 2.60 -2.71 -16.34
N MET A 150 1.83 -3.02 -15.31
CA MET A 150 0.75 -2.17 -14.81
C MET A 150 1.20 -1.09 -13.81
N ILE A 151 2.45 -1.05 -13.41
CA ILE A 151 3.04 0.09 -12.70
C ILE A 151 3.52 1.14 -13.70
N LEU A 152 4.26 0.71 -14.71
CA LEU A 152 4.87 1.63 -15.67
C LEU A 152 3.91 2.03 -16.80
N HIS A 153 2.88 1.25 -17.06
CA HIS A 153 2.07 1.32 -18.28
C HIS A 153 2.95 1.27 -19.53
N ALA A 154 3.69 0.19 -19.64
CA ALA A 154 4.61 -0.09 -20.73
C ALA A 154 4.55 -1.57 -21.13
N PRO A 155 4.78 -1.93 -22.40
CA PRO A 155 4.97 -3.31 -22.80
C PRO A 155 6.13 -3.95 -22.05
N ILE A 156 5.99 -5.22 -21.62
CA ILE A 156 7.06 -5.94 -20.92
C ILE A 156 8.33 -6.14 -21.75
N SER A 157 8.19 -6.09 -23.07
CA SER A 157 9.31 -6.20 -24.03
C SER A 157 10.21 -4.98 -24.06
N PHE A 158 9.78 -3.84 -23.52
CA PHE A 158 10.55 -2.59 -23.50
C PHE A 158 10.80 -2.16 -22.05
N ARG A 159 11.94 -2.53 -21.50
CA ARG A 159 12.35 -2.12 -20.16
C ARG A 159 12.57 -0.61 -20.09
N ASN A 160 12.11 0.02 -19.01
CA ASN A 160 12.27 1.45 -18.69
C ASN A 160 11.57 2.44 -19.65
N ASP A 161 10.59 2.00 -20.42
CA ASP A 161 9.76 2.91 -21.25
C ASP A 161 8.46 3.29 -20.55
N SER A 162 8.58 3.90 -19.36
CA SER A 162 7.42 4.28 -18.54
C SER A 162 6.45 5.17 -19.31
N GLY A 163 5.15 4.82 -19.26
CA GLY A 163 4.06 5.55 -19.90
C GLY A 163 3.96 5.33 -21.42
N SER A 164 4.75 4.43 -21.99
CA SER A 164 4.79 4.23 -23.46
C SER A 164 3.50 3.68 -24.06
N LEU A 165 2.63 3.02 -23.25
CA LEU A 165 1.29 2.64 -23.72
C LEU A 165 0.45 3.82 -24.18
N SER A 166 0.73 5.03 -23.72
CA SER A 166 0.07 6.24 -24.19
C SER A 166 0.28 6.47 -25.70
N LYS A 167 1.41 6.03 -26.25
CA LYS A 167 1.69 6.07 -27.70
C LYS A 167 0.77 5.15 -28.50
N ALA A 168 0.23 4.11 -27.85
CA ALA A 168 -0.78 3.22 -28.43
C ALA A 168 -2.21 3.67 -28.12
N GLY A 169 -2.40 4.85 -27.53
CA GLY A 169 -3.70 5.40 -27.19
C GLY A 169 -4.23 5.02 -25.81
N PHE A 170 -3.43 4.35 -24.98
CA PHE A 170 -3.80 4.05 -23.59
C PHE A 170 -3.91 5.35 -22.78
N LYS A 171 -5.02 5.50 -22.07
CA LYS A 171 -5.29 6.66 -21.21
C LYS A 171 -5.40 6.19 -19.76
N PRO A 172 -4.35 6.35 -18.94
CA PRO A 172 -4.37 5.90 -17.55
C PRO A 172 -5.56 6.45 -16.76
N GLU A 173 -5.89 7.72 -16.95
CA GLU A 173 -6.97 8.43 -16.27
C GLU A 173 -8.37 7.92 -16.61
N ALA A 174 -8.51 7.19 -17.72
CA ALA A 174 -9.78 6.62 -18.19
C ALA A 174 -9.86 5.09 -18.05
N TYR A 175 -8.80 4.45 -17.55
CA TYR A 175 -8.77 2.99 -17.48
C TYR A 175 -9.70 2.43 -16.39
N LEU A 176 -9.76 3.10 -15.25
CA LEU A 176 -10.67 2.70 -14.18
C LEU A 176 -12.09 3.20 -14.46
N SER A 177 -13.07 2.30 -14.40
CA SER A 177 -14.50 2.63 -14.58
C SER A 177 -15.17 3.19 -13.33
N MET A 178 -14.43 3.34 -12.23
CA MET A 178 -14.91 3.84 -10.94
C MET A 178 -14.08 5.05 -10.48
N PRO A 179 -14.66 5.92 -9.62
CA PRO A 179 -13.92 7.05 -9.08
C PRO A 179 -12.78 6.58 -8.17
N THR A 180 -11.67 7.30 -8.20
CA THR A 180 -10.59 7.12 -7.23
C THR A 180 -10.86 7.89 -5.94
N LEU A 181 -10.15 7.52 -4.87
CA LEU A 181 -10.24 8.18 -3.57
C LEU A 181 -9.94 9.69 -3.69
N GLY A 182 -8.98 10.09 -4.53
CA GLY A 182 -8.67 11.51 -4.74
C GLY A 182 -9.85 12.31 -5.30
N VAL A 183 -10.53 11.77 -6.31
CA VAL A 183 -11.75 12.38 -6.88
C VAL A 183 -12.87 12.44 -5.85
N HIS A 184 -13.07 11.35 -5.10
CA HIS A 184 -14.10 11.28 -4.07
C HIS A 184 -13.87 12.29 -2.96
N LEU A 185 -12.65 12.38 -2.42
CA LEU A 185 -12.28 13.32 -1.36
C LEU A 185 -12.41 14.79 -1.82
N ALA A 186 -11.96 15.09 -3.04
CA ALA A 186 -12.07 16.44 -3.62
C ALA A 186 -13.54 16.88 -3.75
N ALA A 187 -14.43 15.98 -4.17
CA ALA A 187 -15.87 16.24 -4.27
C ALA A 187 -16.52 16.60 -2.91
N HIS A 188 -15.89 16.20 -1.79
CA HIS A 188 -16.34 16.48 -0.43
C HIS A 188 -15.48 17.54 0.30
N GLY A 189 -14.68 18.31 -0.43
CA GLY A 189 -13.90 19.43 0.13
C GLY A 189 -12.72 18.99 1.00
N VAL A 190 -12.19 17.77 0.81
CA VAL A 190 -10.98 17.29 1.46
C VAL A 190 -9.80 17.41 0.51
N HIS A 191 -8.74 18.09 0.95
CA HIS A 191 -7.51 18.20 0.17
C HIS A 191 -6.68 16.93 0.26
N SER A 192 -6.32 16.38 -0.89
CA SER A 192 -5.52 15.16 -0.99
C SER A 192 -4.13 15.45 -1.50
N TYR A 193 -3.13 14.83 -0.84
CA TYR A 193 -1.72 14.93 -1.20
C TYR A 193 -1.12 13.54 -1.36
N ALA A 194 -0.20 13.38 -2.31
CA ALA A 194 0.58 12.15 -2.47
C ALA A 194 2.07 12.50 -2.48
N LEU A 195 2.81 11.94 -1.52
CA LEU A 195 4.26 12.03 -1.43
C LEU A 195 4.86 10.67 -1.82
N GLN A 196 5.65 10.64 -2.88
CA GLN A 196 6.36 9.44 -3.34
C GLN A 196 7.69 9.81 -3.99
N HIS A 197 8.58 8.83 -4.16
CA HIS A 197 9.89 9.11 -4.75
C HIS A 197 9.74 9.74 -6.13
N HIS A 198 10.57 10.74 -6.43
CA HIS A 198 10.45 11.55 -7.66
C HIS A 198 10.48 10.72 -8.94
N SER A 199 11.12 9.54 -8.94
CA SER A 199 11.20 8.65 -10.09
C SER A 199 9.86 8.05 -10.53
N ILE A 200 8.87 7.99 -9.62
CA ILE A 200 7.57 7.35 -9.87
C ILE A 200 6.38 8.29 -9.89
N ILE A 201 6.58 9.59 -9.60
CA ILE A 201 5.46 10.57 -9.59
C ILE A 201 4.72 10.67 -10.94
N LYS A 202 5.38 10.30 -12.03
CA LYS A 202 4.83 10.28 -13.40
C LYS A 202 4.65 8.87 -13.95
N SER A 203 4.72 7.83 -13.10
CA SER A 203 4.43 6.47 -13.57
C SER A 203 3.01 6.37 -14.10
N GLY A 204 2.73 5.39 -14.95
CA GLY A 204 1.40 5.17 -15.46
C GLY A 204 0.37 4.93 -14.36
N LEU A 205 0.76 4.16 -13.34
CA LEU A 205 -0.07 3.89 -12.17
C LEU A 205 -0.37 5.18 -11.39
N SER A 206 0.63 6.06 -11.19
CA SER A 206 0.43 7.36 -10.54
C SER A 206 -0.54 8.26 -11.31
N GLN A 207 -0.45 8.30 -12.64
CA GLN A 207 -1.38 9.04 -13.48
C GLN A 207 -2.81 8.49 -13.38
N MET A 208 -2.97 7.18 -13.21
CA MET A 208 -4.26 6.54 -13.04
C MET A 208 -4.94 6.93 -11.72
N PHE A 209 -4.18 7.03 -10.61
CA PHE A 209 -4.74 7.24 -9.27
C PHE A 209 -4.95 8.70 -8.90
N PHE A 210 -4.03 9.60 -9.28
CA PHE A 210 -3.88 10.89 -8.62
C PHE A 210 -4.70 12.01 -9.25
N GLN A 211 -5.84 11.67 -9.84
CA GLN A 211 -6.81 12.69 -10.24
C GLN A 211 -7.34 13.41 -8.99
N GLY A 212 -7.25 14.73 -8.99
CA GLY A 212 -7.67 15.56 -7.85
C GLY A 212 -6.71 15.54 -6.65
N VAL A 213 -5.48 15.05 -6.82
CA VAL A 213 -4.45 14.93 -5.79
C VAL A 213 -3.25 15.82 -6.10
N ASP A 214 -2.74 16.56 -5.10
CA ASP A 214 -1.47 17.32 -5.21
C ASP A 214 -0.29 16.35 -5.03
N VAL A 215 0.40 16.02 -6.12
CA VAL A 215 1.51 15.04 -6.12
C VAL A 215 2.83 15.75 -5.89
N ARG A 216 3.58 15.28 -4.89
CA ARG A 216 4.87 15.83 -4.49
C ARG A 216 5.94 14.75 -4.51
N GLY A 217 7.00 15.00 -5.28
CA GLY A 217 8.16 14.13 -5.30
C GLY A 217 9.11 14.41 -4.15
N PHE A 218 9.71 13.35 -3.59
CA PHE A 218 10.86 13.46 -2.70
C PHE A 218 12.07 12.67 -3.26
N ASN A 219 13.26 12.99 -2.77
CA ASN A 219 14.52 12.37 -3.22
C ASN A 219 15.21 11.54 -2.11
N SER A 220 14.82 11.70 -0.87
CA SER A 220 15.35 10.97 0.28
C SER A 220 14.34 10.96 1.43
N TYR A 221 14.56 10.11 2.43
CA TYR A 221 13.72 10.11 3.63
C TYR A 221 13.76 11.44 4.39
N ALA A 222 14.91 12.11 4.44
CA ALA A 222 14.99 13.43 5.05
C ALA A 222 14.13 14.46 4.32
N ASP A 223 14.18 14.47 3.00
CA ASP A 223 13.33 15.33 2.16
C ASP A 223 11.85 15.01 2.34
N LEU A 224 11.48 13.72 2.34
CA LEU A 224 10.12 13.25 2.59
C LEU A 224 9.55 13.80 3.90
N TRP A 225 10.25 13.55 5.01
CA TRP A 225 9.70 13.84 6.34
C TRP A 225 9.67 15.34 6.65
N ILE A 226 10.64 16.11 6.13
CA ILE A 226 10.62 17.58 6.23
C ILE A 226 9.47 18.15 5.40
N ASN A 227 9.29 17.69 4.17
CA ASN A 227 8.20 18.15 3.29
C ASN A 227 6.83 17.80 3.88
N LEU A 228 6.66 16.58 4.42
CA LEU A 228 5.44 16.18 5.09
C LEU A 228 5.14 17.07 6.30
N ARG A 229 6.16 17.33 7.15
CA ARG A 229 6.00 18.22 8.30
C ARG A 229 5.56 19.62 7.87
N HIS A 230 6.24 20.23 6.92
CA HIS A 230 5.87 21.56 6.41
C HIS A 230 4.46 21.59 5.83
N LEU A 231 4.05 20.51 5.15
CA LEU A 231 2.70 20.39 4.61
C LEU A 231 1.65 20.41 5.72
N VAL A 232 1.87 19.60 6.77
CA VAL A 232 0.95 19.45 7.90
C VAL A 232 0.88 20.74 8.73
N GLU A 233 2.02 21.40 8.97
CA GLU A 233 2.11 22.62 9.78
C GLU A 233 1.55 23.88 9.08
N LYS A 234 1.59 23.91 7.75
CA LYS A 234 1.13 25.06 6.97
C LYS A 234 -0.38 25.28 7.07
N ARG A 235 -1.16 24.23 7.33
CA ARG A 235 -2.62 24.24 7.31
C ARG A 235 -3.21 23.45 8.47
N PRO A 236 -2.96 23.87 9.72
CA PRO A 236 -3.56 23.23 10.88
C PRO A 236 -5.08 23.39 10.83
N GLY A 237 -5.83 22.33 11.14
CA GLY A 237 -7.30 22.34 11.16
C GLY A 237 -7.99 22.17 9.80
N GLU A 238 -7.26 22.08 8.68
CA GLU A 238 -7.84 21.72 7.39
C GLU A 238 -8.05 20.22 7.27
N ARG A 239 -9.18 19.78 6.72
CA ARG A 239 -9.41 18.36 6.44
C ARG A 239 -8.53 17.90 5.29
N GLN A 240 -7.67 16.92 5.58
CA GLN A 240 -6.66 16.45 4.64
C GLN A 240 -6.54 14.93 4.63
N TYR A 241 -6.26 14.38 3.45
CA TYR A 241 -5.75 13.04 3.26
C TYR A 241 -4.34 13.12 2.67
N ILE A 242 -3.37 12.46 3.29
CA ILE A 242 -1.99 12.48 2.85
C ILE A 242 -1.51 11.04 2.68
N TRP A 243 -1.21 10.69 1.45
CA TRP A 243 -0.60 9.44 1.05
C TRP A 243 0.91 9.60 1.05
N VAL A 244 1.61 8.71 1.74
CA VAL A 244 3.07 8.56 1.68
C VAL A 244 3.38 7.15 1.24
N TYR A 245 4.16 7.00 0.17
CA TYR A 245 4.56 5.70 -0.34
C TYR A 245 6.07 5.59 -0.45
N THR A 246 6.62 4.45 0.03
CA THR A 246 8.03 4.09 -0.09
C THR A 246 8.16 2.63 -0.51
N GLY A 247 8.99 2.36 -1.50
CA GLY A 247 9.17 1.05 -2.13
C GLY A 247 10.49 0.35 -1.77
N GLU A 248 11.31 0.96 -0.93
CA GLU A 248 12.68 0.49 -0.70
C GLU A 248 12.73 -0.87 0.01
N VAL A 249 11.82 -1.15 0.93
CA VAL A 249 11.77 -2.46 1.63
C VAL A 249 11.46 -3.57 0.64
N ASP A 250 10.51 -3.38 -0.27
CA ASP A 250 10.22 -4.32 -1.35
C ASP A 250 11.42 -4.49 -2.28
N HIS A 251 11.99 -3.37 -2.71
CA HIS A 251 13.13 -3.36 -3.63
C HIS A 251 14.32 -4.13 -3.08
N PHE A 252 14.75 -3.87 -1.84
CA PHE A 252 15.85 -4.58 -1.20
C PHE A 252 15.49 -6.03 -0.93
N GLY A 253 14.24 -6.30 -0.57
CA GLY A 253 13.73 -7.66 -0.41
C GLY A 253 13.81 -8.49 -1.68
N HIS A 254 13.58 -7.90 -2.84
CA HIS A 254 13.76 -8.56 -4.15
C HIS A 254 15.22 -8.80 -4.52
N PHE A 255 16.13 -7.89 -4.15
CA PHE A 255 17.54 -8.01 -4.51
C PHE A 255 18.33 -8.92 -3.58
N TYR A 256 18.09 -8.84 -2.29
CA TYR A 256 18.90 -9.48 -1.26
C TYR A 256 18.15 -10.53 -0.45
N GLY A 257 16.84 -10.50 -0.54
CA GLY A 257 15.93 -11.32 0.26
C GLY A 257 15.24 -10.52 1.36
N PRO A 258 14.01 -10.89 1.69
CA PRO A 258 13.18 -10.13 2.63
C PRO A 258 13.69 -10.17 4.07
N ASP A 259 14.58 -11.10 4.42
CA ASP A 259 15.16 -11.27 5.75
C ASP A 259 16.64 -10.83 5.81
N ASP A 260 17.16 -10.23 4.74
CA ASP A 260 18.53 -9.70 4.69
C ASP A 260 18.67 -8.46 5.60
N GLU A 261 19.86 -8.29 6.18
CA GLU A 261 20.15 -7.15 7.08
C GLU A 261 20.00 -5.79 6.40
N ARG A 262 20.24 -5.70 5.09
CA ARG A 262 20.06 -4.47 4.30
C ARG A 262 18.60 -4.05 4.22
N THR A 263 17.68 -5.00 4.09
CA THR A 263 16.23 -4.74 4.11
C THR A 263 15.80 -4.19 5.48
N ALA A 264 16.33 -4.76 6.56
CA ALA A 264 16.08 -4.27 7.91
C ALA A 264 16.70 -2.88 8.16
N ALA A 265 17.94 -2.66 7.71
CA ALA A 265 18.64 -1.39 7.84
C ALA A 265 17.93 -0.25 7.10
N GLU A 266 17.35 -0.53 5.92
CA GLU A 266 16.59 0.45 5.16
C GLU A 266 15.33 0.89 5.90
N PHE A 267 14.58 -0.05 6.49
CA PHE A 267 13.43 0.28 7.33
C PHE A 267 13.84 1.01 8.62
N ALA A 268 14.97 0.65 9.22
CA ALA A 268 15.50 1.36 10.39
C ALA A 268 15.83 2.83 10.07
N HIS A 269 16.45 3.08 8.92
CA HIS A 269 16.79 4.42 8.43
C HIS A 269 15.53 5.26 8.16
N PHE A 270 14.54 4.68 7.49
CA PHE A 270 13.24 5.28 7.28
C PHE A 270 12.59 5.66 8.62
N SER A 271 12.57 4.75 9.58
CA SER A 271 11.95 4.92 10.90
C SER A 271 12.66 5.98 11.77
N ALA A 272 13.99 5.96 11.80
CA ALA A 272 14.78 6.96 12.52
C ALA A 272 14.59 8.38 11.93
N SER A 273 14.58 8.47 10.61
CA SER A 273 14.33 9.75 9.92
C SER A 273 12.92 10.27 10.18
N PHE A 274 11.90 9.39 10.20
CA PHE A 274 10.53 9.72 10.57
C PHE A 274 10.46 10.31 11.98
N GLU A 275 11.04 9.61 12.96
CA GLU A 275 11.04 10.05 14.35
C GLU A 275 11.71 11.40 14.52
N GLN A 276 12.94 11.56 13.99
CA GLN A 276 13.75 12.75 14.19
C GLN A 276 13.26 13.98 13.45
N LEU A 277 12.78 13.82 12.22
CA LEU A 277 12.51 14.94 11.31
C LEU A 277 11.02 15.28 11.20
N PHE A 278 10.13 14.35 11.53
CA PHE A 278 8.70 14.55 11.53
C PHE A 278 8.12 14.49 12.95
N LEU A 279 8.08 13.31 13.57
CA LEU A 279 7.33 13.07 14.80
C LEU A 279 7.78 13.98 15.95
N ASN A 280 9.09 14.05 16.24
CA ASN A 280 9.63 14.84 17.35
C ASN A 280 9.62 16.36 17.11
N ARG A 281 9.40 16.79 15.87
CA ARG A 281 9.39 18.20 15.48
C ARG A 281 8.01 18.74 15.13
N LEU A 282 7.00 17.88 15.07
CA LEU A 282 5.64 18.29 14.76
C LEU A 282 5.05 19.12 15.90
N SER A 283 4.50 20.29 15.58
CA SER A 283 3.90 21.18 16.58
C SER A 283 2.66 20.54 17.23
N PRO A 284 2.31 20.94 18.48
CA PRO A 284 1.10 20.43 19.14
C PRO A 284 -0.18 20.71 18.35
N GLU A 285 -0.23 21.83 17.66
CA GLU A 285 -1.36 22.24 16.80
C GLU A 285 -1.51 21.26 15.63
N ALA A 286 -0.40 20.92 14.99
CA ALA A 286 -0.38 20.00 13.85
C ALA A 286 -0.65 18.55 14.24
N ARG A 287 -0.36 18.17 15.49
CA ARG A 287 -0.67 16.83 16.03
C ARG A 287 -2.16 16.64 16.27
N ARG A 288 -2.87 17.68 16.72
CA ARG A 288 -4.30 17.58 17.01
C ARG A 288 -5.09 17.19 15.77
N GLY A 289 -6.02 16.25 15.94
CA GLY A 289 -6.85 15.76 14.85
C GLY A 289 -6.07 15.05 13.73
N THR A 290 -4.79 14.68 13.94
CA THR A 290 -3.99 13.93 12.97
C THR A 290 -3.95 12.46 13.35
N LEU A 291 -4.50 11.60 12.49
CA LEU A 291 -4.37 10.14 12.55
C LEU A 291 -3.24 9.70 11.61
N LEU A 292 -2.22 9.04 12.17
CA LEU A 292 -1.16 8.39 11.40
C LEU A 292 -1.49 6.89 11.28
N VAL A 293 -1.52 6.38 10.06
CA VAL A 293 -1.73 4.96 9.74
C VAL A 293 -0.51 4.44 9.01
N LEU A 294 0.22 3.49 9.61
CA LEU A 294 1.26 2.72 8.92
C LEU A 294 0.65 1.42 8.40
N THR A 295 0.86 1.11 7.14
CA THR A 295 0.43 -0.16 6.55
C THR A 295 1.39 -0.62 5.45
N ALA A 296 1.16 -1.84 4.96
CA ALA A 296 1.77 -2.35 3.74
C ALA A 296 0.67 -2.70 2.72
N ASP A 297 1.05 -2.79 1.48
CA ASP A 297 0.20 -3.32 0.41
C ASP A 297 0.22 -4.85 0.38
N HIS A 298 1.36 -5.46 0.64
CA HIS A 298 1.57 -6.91 0.78
C HIS A 298 2.79 -7.21 1.68
N GLY A 299 3.12 -8.48 1.81
CA GLY A 299 4.36 -8.96 2.38
C GLY A 299 5.25 -9.59 1.31
N GLN A 300 6.42 -10.07 1.71
CA GLN A 300 7.31 -10.90 0.90
C GLN A 300 7.69 -12.17 1.66
N VAL A 301 7.85 -13.27 0.93
CA VAL A 301 8.28 -14.56 1.46
C VAL A 301 9.61 -14.94 0.81
N ALA A 302 10.57 -15.38 1.62
CA ALA A 302 11.81 -15.92 1.10
C ALA A 302 11.53 -17.21 0.30
N THR A 303 12.00 -17.24 -0.94
CA THR A 303 11.84 -18.41 -1.83
C THR A 303 13.19 -18.92 -2.28
N THR A 304 13.42 -20.22 -2.12
CA THR A 304 14.61 -20.87 -2.67
C THR A 304 14.33 -21.31 -4.11
N PRO A 305 15.16 -20.91 -5.10
CA PRO A 305 14.99 -21.39 -6.46
C PRO A 305 15.02 -22.92 -6.53
N ASP A 306 14.00 -23.51 -7.13
CA ASP A 306 13.94 -24.95 -7.38
C ASP A 306 13.75 -25.18 -8.89
N LEU A 307 14.74 -25.80 -9.52
CA LEU A 307 14.76 -26.03 -10.97
C LEU A 307 13.58 -26.86 -11.46
N LYS A 308 12.98 -27.72 -10.59
CA LYS A 308 11.79 -28.48 -10.99
C LYS A 308 10.56 -27.62 -11.28
N TYR A 309 10.51 -26.39 -10.75
CA TYR A 309 9.45 -25.41 -11.04
C TYR A 309 9.85 -24.41 -12.12
N ASN A 310 11.06 -24.52 -12.68
CA ASN A 310 11.47 -23.68 -13.78
C ASN A 310 10.86 -24.22 -15.08
N LEU A 311 10.04 -23.44 -15.75
CA LEU A 311 9.37 -23.83 -16.98
C LEU A 311 10.36 -24.29 -18.08
N ARG A 312 11.57 -23.71 -18.12
CA ARG A 312 12.63 -24.11 -19.05
C ARG A 312 13.18 -25.50 -18.79
N SER A 313 12.97 -26.06 -17.60
CA SER A 313 13.32 -27.44 -17.25
C SER A 313 12.30 -28.47 -17.76
N HIS A 314 11.20 -28.02 -18.39
CA HIS A 314 10.11 -28.81 -18.94
C HIS A 314 9.95 -28.54 -20.44
N PRO A 315 10.74 -29.22 -21.32
CA PRO A 315 10.73 -28.92 -22.76
C PRO A 315 9.36 -29.02 -23.40
N GLU A 316 8.53 -29.99 -22.97
CA GLU A 316 7.16 -30.18 -23.45
C GLU A 316 6.20 -29.03 -23.09
N LEU A 317 6.45 -28.32 -21.98
CA LEU A 317 5.70 -27.12 -21.60
C LEU A 317 6.29 -25.90 -22.29
N ALA A 318 7.62 -25.80 -22.32
CA ALA A 318 8.31 -24.67 -22.98
C ALA A 318 7.97 -24.59 -24.47
N ALA A 319 7.81 -25.75 -25.16
CA ALA A 319 7.40 -25.80 -26.55
C ALA A 319 5.98 -25.30 -26.84
N ARG A 320 5.16 -25.07 -25.80
CA ARG A 320 3.79 -24.55 -25.91
C ARG A 320 3.71 -23.05 -25.65
N LEU A 321 4.83 -22.43 -25.32
CA LEU A 321 4.93 -20.97 -25.16
C LEU A 321 5.25 -20.36 -26.52
N HIS A 322 4.30 -19.72 -27.13
CA HIS A 322 4.44 -18.96 -28.39
C HIS A 322 3.96 -17.55 -28.22
#